data_169e44b4f9485b964d8a1b0d9ade7095
#
_entry.id   169e44b4f9485b964d8a1b0d9ade7095
#
_cell.length_a   1.000
_cell.length_b   1.000
_cell.length_c   1.000
_cell.angle_alpha   90.00
_cell.angle_beta   90.00
_cell.angle_gamma   90.00
#
_symmetry.space_group_name_H-M   'P 1'
#
loop_
_entity.id
_entity.type
_entity.pdbx_description
1 polymer ?
#
loop_
_entity_poly.entity_id
_entity_poly.type
_entity_poly.pdbx_seq_one_letter_code
_entity_poly.pdbx_strand_id
1 'polypeptide(L)'
;MEDMENIIRKPYLDKIEQALGKDVIIVLVGQRRIGKSYLLRQLKDEKAKDSSNNIIFVDKEKKEFDDIRNYRDLNAFIDEHRVEGKKNYILVDEIQDIMEFERTVRSYREEPDTEIVITGSNSLMLSSELTTLIGGRYKEI
;
A
#
# COMPACT_ATOMS: atom_id res chain seq x y z
N MET A 1 10.16 -13.34 23.98
CA MET A 1 9.86 -14.52 23.14
C MET A 1 9.12 -14.06 21.89
N GLU A 2 9.66 -14.36 20.75
CA GLU A 2 9.01 -14.00 19.49
C GLU A 2 7.76 -14.83 19.27
N ASP A 3 6.71 -14.15 18.86
CA ASP A 3 5.46 -14.73 18.47
C ASP A 3 5.66 -15.54 17.17
N MET A 4 5.00 -16.68 17.06
CA MET A 4 5.03 -17.51 15.85
C MET A 4 4.59 -16.71 14.61
N GLU A 5 3.65 -15.79 14.78
CA GLU A 5 3.19 -14.94 13.69
C GLU A 5 4.29 -14.03 13.15
N ASN A 6 5.13 -13.49 14.05
CA ASN A 6 6.25 -12.65 13.64
C ASN A 6 7.30 -13.46 12.86
N ILE A 7 7.52 -14.70 13.25
CA ILE A 7 8.45 -15.59 12.54
C ILE A 7 7.95 -15.86 11.12
N ILE A 8 6.65 -16.12 10.97
CA ILE A 8 6.05 -16.40 9.67
C ILE A 8 6.05 -15.16 8.76
N ARG A 9 5.83 -13.98 9.33
CA ARG A 9 5.69 -12.72 8.56
C ARG A 9 7.00 -12.03 8.22
N LYS A 10 8.06 -12.30 8.95
CA LYS A 10 9.35 -11.66 8.73
C LYS A 10 9.87 -11.82 7.29
N PRO A 11 9.80 -12.98 6.64
CA PRO A 11 10.22 -13.10 5.24
C PRO A 11 9.43 -12.20 4.29
N TYR A 12 8.15 -11.97 4.57
CA TYR A 12 7.32 -11.08 3.76
C TYR A 12 7.73 -9.63 3.96
N LEU A 13 8.00 -9.23 5.20
CA LEU A 13 8.48 -7.88 5.48
C LEU A 13 9.82 -7.63 4.81
N ASP A 14 10.72 -8.59 4.81
CA ASP A 14 12.02 -8.48 4.15
C ASP A 14 11.85 -8.29 2.64
N LYS A 15 10.91 -8.98 2.01
CA LYS A 15 10.62 -8.82 0.59
C LYS A 15 10.08 -7.43 0.29
N ILE A 16 9.22 -6.90 1.15
CA ILE A 16 8.70 -5.54 1.00
C ILE A 16 9.85 -4.54 1.07
N GLU A 17 10.72 -4.67 2.07
CA GLU A 17 11.86 -3.78 2.25
C GLU A 17 12.80 -3.82 1.04
N GLN A 18 13.02 -5.00 0.46
CA GLN A 18 13.85 -5.14 -0.73
C GLN A 18 13.24 -4.48 -1.96
N ALA A 19 11.93 -4.42 -2.04
CA ALA A 19 11.23 -3.81 -3.17
C ALA A 19 11.09 -2.30 -3.04
N LEU A 20 11.15 -1.77 -1.82
CA LEU A 20 11.06 -0.32 -1.60
C LEU A 20 12.25 0.40 -2.24
N GLY A 21 12.01 1.57 -2.80
CA GLY A 21 13.04 2.38 -3.43
C GLY A 21 13.37 1.99 -4.86
N LYS A 22 12.69 1.00 -5.43
CA LYS A 22 12.94 0.52 -6.79
C LYS A 22 11.96 1.03 -7.83
N ASP A 23 11.18 2.05 -7.48
CA ASP A 23 10.20 2.67 -8.37
C ASP A 23 9.14 1.66 -8.85
N VAL A 24 8.70 0.79 -7.96
CA VAL A 24 7.64 -0.16 -8.23
C VAL A 24 6.53 -0.02 -7.20
N ILE A 25 5.32 -0.34 -7.62
CA ILE A 25 4.18 -0.42 -6.72
C ILE A 25 4.21 -1.82 -6.08
N ILE A 26 4.12 -1.86 -4.76
CA ILE A 26 4.13 -3.14 -4.06
C ILE A 26 2.69 -3.57 -3.80
N VAL A 27 2.34 -4.75 -4.28
CA VAL A 27 1.00 -5.31 -4.14
C VAL A 27 1.06 -6.55 -3.26
N LEU A 28 0.43 -6.48 -2.10
CA LEU A 28 0.34 -7.61 -1.19
C LEU A 28 -0.87 -8.45 -1.56
N VAL A 29 -0.61 -9.63 -2.06
CA VAL A 29 -1.65 -10.59 -2.42
C VAL A 29 -1.49 -11.83 -1.55
N GLY A 30 -2.45 -12.72 -1.62
CA GLY A 30 -2.36 -13.99 -0.92
C GLY A 30 -3.55 -14.25 -0.04
N GLN A 31 -3.47 -15.34 0.67
CA GLN A 31 -4.55 -15.81 1.52
C GLN A 31 -4.60 -15.01 2.83
N ARG A 32 -5.78 -14.98 3.44
CA ARG A 32 -6.00 -14.35 4.74
C ARG A 32 -5.01 -14.82 5.82
N ARG A 33 -4.52 -16.05 5.70
CA ARG A 33 -3.56 -16.64 6.64
C ARG A 33 -2.25 -15.87 6.74
N ILE A 34 -1.89 -15.16 5.67
CA ILE A 34 -0.65 -14.37 5.65
C ILE A 34 -0.80 -13.10 6.47
N GLY A 35 -2.05 -12.64 6.66
CA GLY A 35 -2.30 -11.43 7.42
C GLY A 35 -1.81 -10.18 6.72
N LYS A 36 -2.28 -9.95 5.49
CA LYS A 36 -1.87 -8.79 4.67
C LYS A 36 -2.08 -7.47 5.40
N SER A 37 -3.22 -7.32 6.05
CA SER A 37 -3.52 -6.10 6.83
C SER A 37 -2.55 -5.92 7.98
N TYR A 38 -2.17 -7.00 8.61
CA TYR A 38 -1.18 -6.98 9.70
C TYR A 38 0.20 -6.57 9.18
N LEU A 39 0.61 -7.13 8.04
CA LEU A 39 1.88 -6.76 7.40
C LEU A 39 1.92 -5.28 7.05
N LEU A 40 0.82 -4.76 6.54
CA LEU A 40 0.73 -3.35 6.18
C LEU A 40 0.84 -2.46 7.43
N ARG A 41 0.19 -2.86 8.53
CA ARG A 41 0.31 -2.13 9.79
C ARG A 41 1.71 -2.20 10.39
N GLN A 42 2.37 -3.35 10.28
CA GLN A 42 3.76 -3.48 10.73
C GLN A 42 4.69 -2.58 9.93
N LEU A 43 4.50 -2.52 8.62
CA LEU A 43 5.26 -1.63 7.76
C LEU A 43 5.04 -0.17 8.14
N LYS A 44 3.79 0.20 8.38
CA LYS A 44 3.44 1.55 8.84
C LYS A 44 4.19 1.91 10.11
N ASP A 45 4.14 1.02 11.11
CA ASP A 45 4.79 1.27 12.39
C ASP A 45 6.31 1.36 12.26
N GLU A 46 6.89 0.51 11.44
CA GLU A 46 8.33 0.49 11.20
C GLU A 46 8.80 1.78 10.52
N LYS A 47 8.09 2.21 9.48
CA LYS A 47 8.47 3.43 8.76
C LYS A 47 8.19 4.71 9.56
N ALA A 48 7.20 4.68 10.44
CA ALA A 48 6.87 5.82 11.29
C ALA A 48 7.93 6.10 12.35
N LYS A 49 8.83 5.16 12.62
CA LYS A 49 9.94 5.36 13.57
C LYS A 49 10.93 6.41 13.07
N ASP A 50 11.03 6.60 11.77
CA ASP A 50 11.90 7.60 11.16
C ASP A 50 11.08 8.86 10.91
N SER A 51 11.43 9.96 11.58
CA SER A 51 10.68 11.21 11.47
C SER A 51 10.80 11.87 10.10
N SER A 52 11.74 11.43 9.25
CA SER A 52 11.84 11.91 7.88
C SER A 52 10.81 11.28 6.95
N ASN A 53 10.08 10.28 7.44
CA ASN A 53 9.01 9.62 6.70
C ASN A 53 7.65 10.19 7.07
N ASN A 54 6.75 10.24 6.10
CA ASN A 54 5.35 10.58 6.31
C ASN A 54 4.50 9.40 5.86
N ILE A 55 3.61 8.95 6.72
CA ILE A 55 2.79 7.77 6.46
C ILE A 55 1.36 8.19 6.17
N ILE A 56 0.87 7.82 5.00
CA ILE A 56 -0.52 8.04 4.58
C ILE A 56 -1.17 6.66 4.52
N PHE A 57 -1.99 6.35 5.53
CA PHE A 57 -2.55 5.02 5.71
C PHE A 57 -4.07 5.06 5.57
N VAL A 58 -4.60 4.23 4.67
CA VAL A 58 -6.03 4.09 4.43
C VAL A 58 -6.42 2.62 4.62
N ASP A 59 -7.32 2.35 5.55
CA ASP A 59 -7.82 1.01 5.83
C ASP A 59 -9.32 0.98 5.51
N LYS A 60 -9.67 0.42 4.36
CA LYS A 60 -11.05 0.43 3.90
C LYS A 60 -11.99 -0.45 4.73
N GLU A 61 -11.46 -1.24 5.63
CA GLU A 61 -12.29 -2.02 6.56
C GLU A 61 -12.80 -1.17 7.73
N LYS A 62 -12.23 0.04 7.92
CA LYS A 62 -12.61 0.91 9.04
C LYS A 62 -13.58 1.99 8.58
N LYS A 63 -14.57 2.27 9.44
CA LYS A 63 -15.61 3.29 9.21
C LYS A 63 -15.06 4.66 8.87
N GLU A 64 -13.96 5.05 9.50
CA GLU A 64 -13.38 6.38 9.30
C GLU A 64 -12.96 6.64 7.86
N PHE A 65 -12.80 5.58 7.05
CA PHE A 65 -12.43 5.69 5.66
C PHE A 65 -13.58 5.40 4.68
N ASP A 66 -14.81 5.29 5.19
CA ASP A 66 -15.98 5.02 4.34
C ASP A 66 -16.23 6.09 3.28
N ASP A 67 -15.82 7.32 3.55
CA ASP A 67 -15.99 8.44 2.62
C ASP A 67 -15.03 8.39 1.43
N ILE A 68 -14.01 7.57 1.50
CA ILE A 68 -13.09 7.36 0.38
C ILE A 68 -13.66 6.28 -0.53
N ARG A 69 -14.46 6.67 -1.52
CA ARG A 69 -15.23 5.75 -2.36
C ARG A 69 -14.64 5.56 -3.76
N ASN A 70 -13.93 6.55 -4.24
CA ASN A 70 -13.37 6.54 -5.59
C ASN A 70 -11.99 7.19 -5.60
N TYR A 71 -11.36 7.16 -6.77
CA TYR A 71 -9.99 7.70 -6.91
C TYR A 71 -9.90 9.19 -6.57
N ARG A 72 -10.95 9.96 -6.80
CA ARG A 72 -10.93 11.40 -6.49
C ARG A 72 -10.89 11.64 -4.99
N ASP A 73 -11.66 10.85 -4.24
CA ASP A 73 -11.65 10.91 -2.78
C ASP A 73 -10.28 10.50 -2.24
N LEU A 74 -9.70 9.47 -2.82
CA LEU A 74 -8.37 8.99 -2.42
C LEU A 74 -7.30 10.03 -2.73
N ASN A 75 -7.36 10.63 -3.91
CA ASN A 75 -6.44 11.71 -4.28
C ASN A 75 -6.51 12.88 -3.30
N ALA A 76 -7.72 13.28 -2.94
CA ALA A 76 -7.93 14.37 -1.98
C ALA A 76 -7.34 14.05 -0.62
N PHE A 77 -7.53 12.82 -0.16
CA PHE A 77 -6.98 12.35 1.12
C PHE A 77 -5.45 12.38 1.09
N ILE A 78 -4.85 11.87 0.02
CA ILE A 78 -3.40 11.83 -0.14
C ILE A 78 -2.83 13.25 -0.18
N ASP A 79 -3.42 14.12 -0.97
CA ASP A 79 -2.95 15.51 -1.11
C ASP A 79 -3.04 16.27 0.22
N GLU A 80 -4.07 16.01 1.01
CA GLU A 80 -4.25 16.62 2.31
C GLU A 80 -3.19 16.18 3.32
N HIS A 81 -2.73 14.93 3.23
CA HIS A 81 -1.81 14.35 4.21
C HIS A 81 -0.36 14.30 3.74
N ARG A 82 -0.13 14.59 2.49
CA ARG A 82 1.20 14.55 1.92
C ARG A 82 2.07 15.69 2.49
N VAL A 83 3.33 15.37 2.78
CA VAL A 83 4.28 16.37 3.31
C VAL A 83 5.46 16.48 2.34
N GLU A 84 5.63 17.66 1.77
CA GLU A 84 6.76 17.96 0.91
C GLU A 84 8.05 17.95 1.72
N GLY A 85 9.10 17.39 1.16
CA GLY A 85 10.40 17.28 1.83
C GLY A 85 10.57 16.02 2.65
N LYS A 86 9.50 15.23 2.80
CA LYS A 86 9.56 13.93 3.46
C LYS A 86 9.32 12.82 2.44
N LYS A 87 9.76 11.61 2.78
CA LYS A 87 9.40 10.45 1.99
C LYS A 87 7.98 10.03 2.40
N ASN A 88 7.08 10.03 1.42
CA ASN A 88 5.68 9.73 1.66
C ASN A 88 5.40 8.27 1.31
N TYR A 89 4.91 7.52 2.29
CA TYR A 89 4.49 6.12 2.12
C TYR A 89 2.97 6.08 2.05
N ILE A 90 2.45 5.71 0.89
CA ILE A 90 1.01 5.57 0.67
C ILE A 90 0.66 4.10 0.86
N LEU A 91 -0.02 3.79 1.94
CA LEU A 91 -0.38 2.43 2.32
C LEU A 91 -1.90 2.30 2.31
N VAL A 92 -2.43 1.46 1.44
CA VAL A 92 -3.89 1.30 1.30
C VAL A 92 -4.28 -0.17 1.45
N ASP A 93 -5.08 -0.46 2.46
CA ASP A 93 -5.58 -1.80 2.72
C ASP A 93 -6.95 -1.97 2.05
N GLU A 94 -7.14 -3.10 1.37
CA GLU A 94 -8.36 -3.43 0.63
C GLU A 94 -8.70 -2.37 -0.44
N ILE A 95 -7.73 -2.06 -1.28
CA ILE A 95 -7.83 -0.97 -2.25
C ILE A 95 -8.93 -1.19 -3.31
N GLN A 96 -9.31 -2.46 -3.55
CA GLN A 96 -10.37 -2.75 -4.53
C GLN A 96 -11.72 -2.14 -4.16
N ASP A 97 -11.90 -1.74 -2.90
CA ASP A 97 -13.14 -1.07 -2.46
C ASP A 97 -13.19 0.40 -2.89
N ILE A 98 -12.14 0.90 -3.51
CA ILE A 98 -12.07 2.26 -4.02
C ILE A 98 -12.22 2.21 -5.55
N MET A 99 -13.27 2.84 -6.07
CA MET A 99 -13.53 2.82 -7.52
C MET A 99 -12.42 3.53 -8.29
N GLU A 100 -11.96 2.89 -9.36
CA GLU A 100 -10.91 3.42 -10.24
C GLU A 100 -9.63 3.77 -9.49
N PHE A 101 -9.30 3.01 -8.44
CA PHE A 101 -8.10 3.25 -7.62
C PHE A 101 -6.81 3.27 -8.46
N GLU A 102 -6.78 2.55 -9.56
CA GLU A 102 -5.61 2.47 -10.45
C GLU A 102 -5.22 3.84 -11.01
N ARG A 103 -6.16 4.76 -11.12
CA ARG A 103 -5.88 6.13 -11.54
C ARG A 103 -5.02 6.86 -10.52
N THR A 104 -5.35 6.68 -9.24
CA THR A 104 -4.57 7.26 -8.14
C THR A 104 -3.16 6.66 -8.12
N VAL A 105 -3.08 5.33 -8.20
CA VAL A 105 -1.81 4.63 -8.14
C VAL A 105 -0.88 5.11 -9.26
N ARG A 106 -1.40 5.21 -10.48
CA ARG A 106 -0.60 5.70 -11.62
C ARG A 106 -0.13 7.13 -11.44
N SER A 107 -1.00 7.99 -10.88
CA SER A 107 -0.67 9.39 -10.63
C SER A 107 0.46 9.55 -9.64
N TYR A 108 0.34 8.92 -8.48
CA TYR A 108 1.30 9.13 -7.39
C TYR A 108 2.57 8.32 -7.56
N ARG A 109 2.56 7.27 -8.38
CA ARG A 109 3.76 6.51 -8.70
C ARG A 109 4.86 7.39 -9.30
N GLU A 110 4.48 8.41 -10.06
CA GLU A 110 5.42 9.30 -10.74
C GLU A 110 5.94 10.41 -9.82
N GLU A 111 5.37 10.56 -8.64
CA GLU A 111 5.79 11.60 -7.71
C GLU A 111 7.11 11.23 -7.03
N PRO A 112 8.04 12.20 -6.88
CA PRO A 112 9.30 11.92 -6.19
C PRO A 112 9.07 11.63 -4.71
N ASP A 113 9.98 10.87 -4.12
CA ASP A 113 9.94 10.53 -2.69
C ASP A 113 8.62 9.92 -2.26
N THR A 114 8.04 9.07 -3.13
CA THR A 114 6.75 8.42 -2.86
C THR A 114 6.86 6.92 -3.07
N GLU A 115 6.40 6.17 -2.07
CA GLU A 115 6.31 4.72 -2.13
C GLU A 115 4.85 4.30 -1.97
N ILE A 116 4.41 3.31 -2.73
CA ILE A 116 3.03 2.84 -2.69
C ILE A 116 2.99 1.35 -2.38
N VAL A 117 2.27 0.99 -1.32
CA VAL A 117 2.04 -0.41 -0.94
C VAL A 117 0.55 -0.61 -0.76
N ILE A 118 -0.02 -1.53 -1.51
CA ILE A 118 -1.45 -1.78 -1.49
C ILE A 118 -1.75 -3.25 -1.21
N THR A 119 -2.90 -3.51 -0.64
CA THR A 119 -3.41 -4.88 -0.49
C THR A 119 -4.77 -5.00 -1.17
N GLY A 120 -5.14 -6.22 -1.50
CA GLY A 120 -6.46 -6.48 -2.08
C GLY A 120 -6.73 -7.97 -2.24
N SER A 121 -7.91 -8.28 -2.78
CA SER A 121 -8.30 -9.66 -3.03
C SER A 121 -7.50 -10.25 -4.18
N ASN A 122 -7.23 -11.56 -4.11
CA ASN A 122 -6.49 -12.26 -5.15
C ASN A 122 -7.15 -12.14 -6.53
N SER A 123 -8.47 -12.25 -6.59
CA SER A 123 -9.19 -12.22 -7.85
C SER A 123 -9.00 -10.92 -8.61
N LEU A 124 -8.96 -9.80 -7.90
CA LEU A 124 -8.72 -8.48 -8.50
C LEU A 124 -7.24 -8.29 -8.82
N MET A 125 -6.37 -8.63 -7.88
CA MET A 125 -4.93 -8.37 -8.00
C MET A 125 -4.24 -9.24 -9.04
N LEU A 126 -4.81 -10.42 -9.36
CA LEU A 126 -4.28 -11.31 -10.37
C LEU A 126 -4.86 -11.05 -11.76
N SER A 127 -5.74 -10.05 -11.91
CA SER A 127 -6.33 -9.74 -13.21
C SER A 127 -5.31 -9.11 -14.14
N SER A 128 -5.41 -9.43 -15.41
CA SER A 128 -4.59 -8.77 -16.44
C SER A 128 -4.92 -7.28 -16.53
N GLU A 129 -6.11 -6.89 -16.08
CA GLU A 129 -6.53 -5.50 -16.06
C GLU A 129 -5.65 -4.68 -15.12
N LEU A 130 -5.36 -5.19 -13.92
CA LEU A 130 -4.50 -4.47 -12.97
C LEU A 130 -3.13 -4.20 -13.58
N THR A 131 -2.53 -5.21 -14.20
CA THR A 131 -1.22 -5.06 -14.87
C THR A 131 -1.26 -3.98 -15.94
N THR A 132 -2.31 -3.98 -16.77
CA THR A 132 -2.50 -3.00 -17.83
C THR A 132 -2.71 -1.61 -17.26
N LEU A 133 -3.57 -1.49 -16.25
CA LEU A 133 -3.97 -0.20 -15.68
C LEU A 133 -2.84 0.50 -14.94
N ILE A 134 -1.96 -0.23 -14.27
CA ILE A 134 -0.83 0.37 -13.56
C ILE A 134 0.49 0.28 -14.34
N GLY A 135 0.41 -0.10 -15.61
CA GLY A 135 1.55 -0.06 -16.52
C GLY A 135 2.62 -1.11 -16.27
N GLY A 136 2.28 -2.20 -15.62
CA GLY A 136 3.20 -3.32 -15.43
C GLY A 136 4.32 -3.08 -14.43
N ARG A 137 4.38 -1.92 -13.80
CA ARG A 137 5.42 -1.59 -12.83
C ARG A 137 4.97 -1.89 -11.40
N TYR A 138 4.79 -3.17 -11.10
CA TYR A 138 4.44 -3.55 -9.74
C TYR A 138 5.14 -4.84 -9.34
N LYS A 139 5.32 -5.00 -8.03
CA LYS A 139 5.89 -6.19 -7.42
C LYS A 139 4.81 -6.85 -6.57
N GLU A 140 4.52 -8.10 -6.87
CA GLU A 140 3.56 -8.90 -6.13
C GLU A 140 4.27 -9.65 -5.00
N ILE A 141 3.73 -9.56 -3.81
CA ILE A 141 4.28 -10.23 -2.64
C ILE A 141 3.23 -11.07 -1.92
#